data_3b314603c68e9fbcf23d34505a23dd4c
#
_entry.id   3b314603c68e9fbcf23d34505a23dd4c
#
_cell.length_a   1.000
_cell.length_b   1.000
_cell.length_c   1.000
_cell.angle_alpha   90.00
_cell.angle_beta   90.00
_cell.angle_gamma   90.00
#
_symmetry.space_group_name_H-M   'P 1'
#
loop_
_entity.id
_entity.type
_entity.pdbx_description
1 polymer ?
#
loop_
_entity_poly.entity_id
_entity_poly.type
_entity_poly.pdbx_seq_one_letter_code
_entity_poly.pdbx_strand_id
1 'polypeptide(L)'
;MKNVLRSGVAVLGLGTLVLLVGAATAASAPKATSMPALASAKAAFSGTYAGKAIVSATSDTTASINAKGAGKSNVLGASTLTGLGTGLQGSPCNSFTGKGTIKGKLGQLNFTVLPGAKACPSTSDPNQNAITATAKVAGGTLKFRKAKGLLKITGNYDRGKGTFTSTFKGAITY
;
A
#
# COMPACT_ATOMS: atom_id res chain seq x y z
N MET A 1 3.97 21.22 39.20
CA MET A 1 3.88 22.62 39.60
C MET A 1 3.38 23.47 38.46
N LYS A 2 2.35 24.27 38.74
CA LYS A 2 1.71 25.37 38.04
C LYS A 2 0.63 25.02 37.03
N ASN A 3 -0.58 24.98 37.59
CA ASN A 3 -1.87 25.25 36.97
C ASN A 3 -1.94 26.69 36.46
N VAL A 4 -2.54 26.92 35.31
CA VAL A 4 -3.14 28.21 34.97
C VAL A 4 -4.55 27.97 34.44
N LEU A 5 -5.53 28.16 35.31
CA LEU A 5 -6.91 28.46 34.97
C LEU A 5 -6.97 29.87 34.34
N ARG A 6 -7.70 30.04 33.26
CA ARG A 6 -8.27 31.35 32.90
C ARG A 6 -9.74 31.20 32.57
N SER A 7 -10.54 31.70 33.51
CA SER A 7 -11.94 32.07 33.36
C SER A 7 -12.07 33.29 32.47
N GLY A 8 -13.13 33.39 31.67
CA GLY A 8 -13.41 34.53 30.81
C GLY A 8 -14.88 34.56 30.39
N VAL A 9 -15.75 35.07 31.27
CA VAL A 9 -16.78 36.10 31.08
C VAL A 9 -17.87 35.82 30.02
N ALA A 10 -19.08 35.58 30.57
CA ALA A 10 -20.37 35.67 29.91
C ALA A 10 -20.76 37.13 29.69
N VAL A 11 -21.21 37.47 28.47
CA VAL A 11 -21.92 38.72 28.18
C VAL A 11 -23.34 38.36 27.74
N LEU A 12 -24.30 38.67 28.63
CA LEU A 12 -25.72 38.72 28.31
C LEU A 12 -26.01 40.00 27.52
N GLY A 13 -26.46 39.87 26.28
CA GLY A 13 -26.99 40.93 25.46
C GLY A 13 -28.49 40.73 25.25
N LEU A 14 -29.34 41.44 26.00
CA LEU A 14 -30.77 41.62 25.67
C LEU A 14 -30.86 42.46 24.38
N GLY A 15 -31.43 41.93 23.34
CA GLY A 15 -31.67 42.62 22.06
C GLY A 15 -33.07 42.32 21.54
N THR A 16 -33.93 43.30 21.67
CA THR A 16 -35.26 43.59 21.13
C THR A 16 -35.78 42.72 19.99
N LEU A 17 -36.95 42.14 20.21
CA LEU A 17 -37.79 41.41 19.27
C LEU A 17 -38.47 42.40 18.29
N VAL A 18 -38.06 42.45 17.02
CA VAL A 18 -38.82 43.13 15.96
C VAL A 18 -39.47 42.04 15.11
N LEU A 19 -40.78 41.91 15.20
CA LEU A 19 -41.60 41.09 14.33
C LEU A 19 -41.72 41.77 12.95
N LEU A 20 -40.94 41.33 11.98
CA LEU A 20 -41.18 41.66 10.57
C LEU A 20 -41.87 40.44 9.93
N VAL A 21 -43.17 40.60 9.66
CA VAL A 21 -43.92 39.66 8.80
C VAL A 21 -43.43 39.88 7.36
N GLY A 22 -42.48 39.03 6.93
CA GLY A 22 -42.00 39.00 5.56
C GLY A 22 -42.57 37.76 4.86
N ALA A 23 -43.25 38.00 3.72
CA ALA A 23 -43.79 36.98 2.85
C ALA A 23 -42.66 36.00 2.46
N ALA A 24 -42.81 34.72 2.80
CA ALA A 24 -41.89 33.69 2.40
C ALA A 24 -42.11 33.37 0.91
N THR A 25 -41.26 33.92 0.04
CA THR A 25 -41.06 33.39 -1.30
C THR A 25 -40.28 32.11 -1.17
N ALA A 26 -40.93 30.99 -1.46
CA ALA A 26 -40.30 29.68 -1.50
C ALA A 26 -39.22 29.68 -2.62
N ALA A 27 -38.00 29.96 -2.23
CA ALA A 27 -36.84 29.76 -3.09
C ALA A 27 -36.65 28.25 -3.30
N SER A 28 -36.89 27.80 -4.52
CA SER A 28 -36.61 26.42 -4.92
C SER A 28 -35.14 26.12 -4.66
N ALA A 29 -34.85 25.21 -3.73
CA ALA A 29 -33.49 24.75 -3.47
C ALA A 29 -32.85 24.23 -4.78
N PRO A 30 -31.62 24.66 -5.13
CA PRO A 30 -30.94 24.14 -6.30
C PRO A 30 -30.79 22.62 -6.17
N LYS A 31 -31.32 21.91 -7.16
CA LYS A 31 -31.21 20.44 -7.28
C LYS A 31 -29.71 20.09 -7.25
N ALA A 32 -29.27 19.45 -6.19
CA ALA A 32 -27.88 19.02 -6.09
C ALA A 32 -27.59 18.11 -7.27
N THR A 33 -26.81 18.60 -8.22
CA THR A 33 -26.31 17.82 -9.34
C THR A 33 -25.36 16.80 -8.77
N SER A 34 -25.78 15.55 -8.66
CA SER A 34 -24.93 14.45 -8.23
C SER A 34 -23.74 14.36 -9.20
N MET A 35 -22.56 14.70 -8.72
CA MET A 35 -21.32 14.48 -9.48
C MET A 35 -21.24 13.00 -9.83
N PRO A 36 -21.02 12.65 -11.11
CA PRO A 36 -20.84 11.25 -11.49
C PRO A 36 -19.69 10.66 -10.69
N ALA A 37 -19.94 9.55 -10.01
CA ALA A 37 -18.90 8.81 -9.31
C ALA A 37 -17.81 8.47 -10.34
N LEU A 38 -16.59 8.92 -10.14
CA LEU A 38 -15.46 8.59 -10.99
C LEU A 38 -15.36 7.07 -11.07
N ALA A 39 -15.63 6.55 -12.26
CA ALA A 39 -15.55 5.11 -12.52
C ALA A 39 -14.12 4.63 -12.18
N SER A 40 -14.02 3.62 -11.32
CA SER A 40 -12.74 3.04 -10.93
C SER A 40 -12.10 2.36 -12.15
N ALA A 41 -10.97 2.88 -12.61
CA ALA A 41 -10.28 2.33 -13.77
C ALA A 41 -9.65 0.97 -13.42
N LYS A 42 -9.99 -0.07 -14.18
CA LYS A 42 -9.35 -1.39 -14.10
C LYS A 42 -8.17 -1.43 -15.07
N ALA A 43 -6.99 -1.78 -14.58
CA ALA A 43 -5.79 -1.89 -15.41
C ALA A 43 -5.03 -3.19 -15.12
N ALA A 44 -4.49 -3.80 -16.18
CA ALA A 44 -3.47 -4.84 -16.03
C ALA A 44 -2.20 -4.22 -15.45
N PHE A 45 -1.64 -4.84 -14.42
CA PHE A 45 -0.37 -4.45 -13.82
C PHE A 45 0.70 -5.45 -14.23
N SER A 46 1.82 -4.95 -14.71
CA SER A 46 3.06 -5.71 -14.95
C SER A 46 4.24 -4.84 -14.58
N GLY A 47 5.14 -5.38 -13.74
CA GLY A 47 6.35 -4.68 -13.33
C GLY A 47 7.45 -5.64 -12.92
N THR A 48 8.70 -5.28 -13.21
CA THR A 48 9.89 -6.05 -12.85
C THR A 48 10.82 -5.18 -12.02
N TYR A 49 11.34 -5.75 -10.94
CA TYR A 49 12.19 -5.08 -9.95
C TYR A 49 13.39 -5.95 -9.61
N ALA A 50 14.53 -5.31 -9.42
CA ALA A 50 15.75 -5.94 -8.95
C ALA A 50 16.38 -5.08 -7.84
N GLY A 51 17.08 -5.72 -6.91
CA GLY A 51 17.69 -5.00 -5.81
C GLY A 51 18.35 -5.89 -4.79
N LYS A 52 18.46 -5.39 -3.58
CA LYS A 52 19.04 -6.11 -2.43
C LYS A 52 17.95 -6.47 -1.42
N ALA A 53 18.09 -7.66 -0.83
CA ALA A 53 17.30 -8.09 0.31
C ALA A 53 18.23 -8.57 1.42
N ILE A 54 18.03 -8.02 2.61
CA ILE A 54 18.71 -8.45 3.83
C ILE A 54 17.74 -9.39 4.54
N VAL A 55 18.19 -10.62 4.77
CA VAL A 55 17.47 -11.63 5.54
C VAL A 55 18.31 -11.91 6.79
N SER A 56 17.78 -11.55 7.95
CA SER A 56 18.46 -11.68 9.24
C SER A 56 17.67 -12.64 10.14
N ALA A 57 18.33 -13.69 10.63
CA ALA A 57 17.72 -14.58 11.60
C ALA A 57 17.28 -13.80 12.85
N THR A 58 16.07 -14.04 13.31
CA THR A 58 15.51 -13.50 14.55
C THR A 58 15.30 -14.58 15.61
N SER A 59 15.24 -15.82 15.16
CA SER A 59 15.28 -17.05 15.97
C SER A 59 15.71 -18.21 15.09
N ASP A 60 15.78 -19.42 15.65
CA ASP A 60 16.14 -20.65 14.93
C ASP A 60 15.19 -20.97 13.75
N THR A 61 13.96 -20.48 13.81
CA THR A 61 12.92 -20.77 12.80
C THR A 61 12.41 -19.53 12.08
N THR A 62 12.79 -18.32 12.51
CA THR A 62 12.27 -17.09 11.94
C THR A 62 13.38 -16.16 11.46
N ALA A 63 13.10 -15.39 10.42
CA ALA A 63 13.99 -14.37 9.92
C ALA A 63 13.22 -13.10 9.54
N SER A 64 13.80 -11.94 9.78
CA SER A 64 13.33 -10.67 9.25
C SER A 64 13.82 -10.49 7.82
N ILE A 65 12.98 -9.89 6.98
CA ILE A 65 13.26 -9.62 5.57
C ILE A 65 13.13 -8.12 5.34
N ASN A 66 14.16 -7.50 4.78
CA ASN A 66 14.14 -6.10 4.32
C ASN A 66 14.63 -6.05 2.88
N ALA A 67 13.74 -5.72 1.95
CA ALA A 67 14.02 -5.67 0.52
C ALA A 67 13.91 -4.24 -0.01
N LYS A 68 14.89 -3.83 -0.80
CA LYS A 68 14.89 -2.54 -1.53
C LYS A 68 15.38 -2.77 -2.95
N GLY A 69 14.65 -2.26 -3.93
CA GLY A 69 15.00 -2.40 -5.32
C GLY A 69 14.45 -1.29 -6.20
N ALA A 70 14.85 -1.30 -7.44
CA ALA A 70 14.34 -0.41 -8.48
C ALA A 70 13.89 -1.22 -9.70
N GLY A 71 13.00 -0.63 -10.48
CA GLY A 71 12.49 -1.28 -11.66
C GLY A 71 11.50 -0.41 -12.42
N LYS A 72 10.70 -1.06 -13.24
CA LYS A 72 9.69 -0.38 -14.06
C LYS A 72 8.40 -1.18 -14.09
N SER A 73 7.28 -0.48 -14.05
CA SER A 73 5.96 -1.06 -14.32
C SER A 73 5.23 -0.26 -15.40
N ASN A 74 4.26 -0.90 -16.03
CA ASN A 74 3.41 -0.26 -17.05
C ASN A 74 2.50 0.84 -16.46
N VAL A 75 2.21 0.78 -15.15
CA VAL A 75 1.26 1.70 -14.48
C VAL A 75 1.97 2.84 -13.75
N LEU A 76 3.13 2.58 -13.13
CA LEU A 76 3.88 3.57 -12.34
C LEU A 76 5.11 4.12 -13.08
N GLY A 77 5.50 3.49 -14.22
CA GLY A 77 6.75 3.81 -14.91
C GLY A 77 7.97 3.35 -14.11
N ALA A 78 9.08 4.07 -14.20
CA ALA A 78 10.25 3.88 -13.36
C ALA A 78 9.87 4.08 -11.89
N SER A 79 10.20 3.11 -11.05
CA SER A 79 9.71 3.06 -9.68
C SER A 79 10.65 2.27 -8.76
N THR A 80 10.55 2.53 -7.47
CA THR A 80 11.27 1.82 -6.42
C THR A 80 10.35 0.87 -5.67
N LEU A 81 10.88 -0.30 -5.32
CA LEU A 81 10.22 -1.30 -4.48
C LEU A 81 10.86 -1.28 -3.10
N THR A 82 10.04 -1.26 -2.06
CA THR A 82 10.47 -1.54 -0.68
C THR A 82 9.56 -2.60 -0.09
N GLY A 83 10.13 -3.51 0.69
CA GLY A 83 9.40 -4.59 1.33
C GLY A 83 9.97 -4.90 2.71
N LEU A 84 9.07 -5.16 3.66
CA LEU A 84 9.39 -5.64 5.00
C LEU A 84 8.56 -6.90 5.25
N GLY A 85 9.19 -7.91 5.82
CA GLY A 85 8.50 -9.18 6.06
C GLY A 85 9.18 -10.05 7.10
N THR A 86 8.55 -11.18 7.33
CA THR A 86 9.05 -12.26 8.18
C THR A 86 9.03 -13.55 7.38
N GLY A 87 10.16 -14.26 7.38
CA GLY A 87 10.30 -15.59 6.84
C GLY A 87 10.20 -16.63 7.95
N LEU A 88 9.60 -17.76 7.64
CA LEU A 88 9.60 -18.96 8.48
C LEU A 88 10.33 -20.06 7.75
N GLN A 89 11.30 -20.69 8.43
CA GLN A 89 12.00 -21.85 7.89
C GLN A 89 11.03 -23.03 7.73
N GLY A 90 11.17 -23.75 6.65
CA GLY A 90 10.34 -24.90 6.34
C GLY A 90 10.99 -25.79 5.30
N SER A 91 10.53 -27.04 5.21
CA SER A 91 11.02 -28.01 4.23
C SER A 91 9.88 -28.44 3.31
N PRO A 92 10.08 -28.52 2.01
CA PRO A 92 11.29 -28.18 1.25
C PRO A 92 11.47 -26.66 0.99
N CYS A 93 10.49 -25.84 1.32
CA CYS A 93 10.49 -24.38 1.03
C CYS A 93 10.26 -23.60 2.31
N ASN A 94 10.90 -22.44 2.40
CA ASN A 94 10.59 -21.44 3.42
C ASN A 94 9.30 -20.70 3.05
N SER A 95 8.45 -20.43 4.02
CA SER A 95 7.30 -19.54 3.84
C SER A 95 7.65 -18.11 4.27
N PHE A 96 6.94 -17.13 3.74
CA PHE A 96 7.11 -15.75 4.18
C PHE A 96 5.81 -14.95 4.07
N THR A 97 5.74 -13.89 4.87
CA THR A 97 4.70 -12.88 4.83
C THR A 97 5.33 -11.50 4.84
N GLY A 98 4.57 -10.47 4.53
CA GLY A 98 5.12 -9.13 4.57
C GLY A 98 4.21 -8.09 3.94
N LYS A 99 4.71 -6.87 3.93
CA LYS A 99 4.09 -5.72 3.27
C LYS A 99 5.14 -4.92 2.53
N GLY A 100 4.71 -4.21 1.51
CA GLY A 100 5.64 -3.39 0.74
C GLY A 100 4.94 -2.28 -0.02
N THR A 101 5.76 -1.48 -0.67
CA THR A 101 5.32 -0.37 -1.50
C THR A 101 6.08 -0.35 -2.82
N ILE A 102 5.39 0.07 -3.87
CA ILE A 102 5.98 0.41 -5.16
C ILE A 102 5.72 1.90 -5.40
N LYS A 103 6.77 2.71 -5.43
CA LYS A 103 6.68 4.18 -5.55
C LYS A 103 7.27 4.66 -6.87
N GLY A 104 6.46 5.33 -7.68
CA GLY A 104 6.87 5.99 -8.92
C GLY A 104 6.41 7.45 -8.96
N LYS A 105 6.63 8.13 -10.10
CA LYS A 105 6.23 9.54 -10.27
C LYS A 105 4.70 9.74 -10.15
N LEU A 106 3.90 8.76 -10.55
CA LEU A 106 2.44 8.84 -10.56
C LEU A 106 1.78 8.48 -9.22
N GLY A 107 2.56 8.19 -8.18
CA GLY A 107 2.09 7.81 -6.86
C GLY A 107 2.73 6.53 -6.35
N GLN A 108 2.12 5.97 -5.32
CA GLN A 108 2.58 4.77 -4.64
C GLN A 108 1.46 3.73 -4.59
N LEU A 109 1.80 2.47 -4.74
CA LEU A 109 0.95 1.32 -4.44
C LEU A 109 1.46 0.64 -3.16
N ASN A 110 0.55 0.36 -2.24
CA ASN A 110 0.83 -0.44 -1.05
C ASN A 110 0.31 -1.85 -1.27
N PHE A 111 1.04 -2.85 -0.81
CA PHE A 111 0.60 -4.23 -0.91
C PHE A 111 0.98 -5.05 0.34
N THR A 112 0.23 -6.12 0.56
CA THR A 112 0.49 -7.11 1.59
C THR A 112 0.63 -8.48 0.92
N VAL A 113 1.69 -9.20 1.23
CA VAL A 113 1.91 -10.58 0.79
C VAL A 113 0.94 -11.49 1.54
N LEU A 114 0.14 -12.24 0.80
CA LEU A 114 -0.83 -13.16 1.36
C LEU A 114 -0.16 -14.45 1.85
N PRO A 115 -0.79 -15.20 2.77
CA PRO A 115 -0.34 -16.54 3.15
C PRO A 115 -0.17 -17.44 1.93
N GLY A 116 0.75 -18.40 2.02
CA GLY A 116 1.10 -19.31 0.92
C GLY A 116 2.27 -18.83 0.06
N ALA A 117 2.88 -17.70 0.39
CA ALA A 117 4.14 -17.27 -0.23
C ALA A 117 5.28 -18.22 0.15
N LYS A 118 6.10 -18.59 -0.83
CA LYS A 118 7.18 -19.56 -0.70
C LYS A 118 8.47 -19.07 -1.34
N ALA A 119 9.58 -19.43 -0.72
CA ALA A 119 10.93 -19.32 -1.23
C ALA A 119 11.55 -20.74 -1.22
N CYS A 120 11.68 -21.33 -2.40
CA CYS A 120 12.14 -22.73 -2.54
C CYS A 120 13.56 -22.74 -3.09
N PRO A 121 14.48 -23.54 -2.51
CA PRO A 121 15.81 -23.71 -3.06
C PRO A 121 15.75 -24.17 -4.52
N SER A 122 16.64 -23.65 -5.35
CA SER A 122 16.83 -24.16 -6.69
C SER A 122 17.56 -25.49 -6.64
N THR A 123 17.19 -26.41 -7.52
CA THR A 123 17.89 -27.70 -7.67
C THR A 123 19.24 -27.56 -8.36
N SER A 124 19.42 -26.50 -9.15
CA SER A 124 20.66 -26.26 -9.93
C SER A 124 21.66 -25.35 -9.23
N ASP A 125 21.22 -24.53 -8.27
CA ASP A 125 22.09 -23.60 -7.53
C ASP A 125 21.59 -23.44 -6.10
N PRO A 126 22.31 -23.95 -5.08
CA PRO A 126 21.91 -23.90 -3.69
C PRO A 126 21.83 -22.48 -3.12
N ASN A 127 22.45 -21.49 -3.77
CA ASN A 127 22.34 -20.10 -3.35
C ASN A 127 21.08 -19.42 -3.89
N GLN A 128 20.42 -20.00 -4.87
CA GLN A 128 19.23 -19.44 -5.49
C GLN A 128 17.95 -20.00 -4.85
N ASN A 129 17.04 -19.10 -4.52
CA ASN A 129 15.69 -19.46 -4.11
C ASN A 129 14.69 -18.91 -5.11
N ALA A 130 13.86 -19.77 -5.68
CA ALA A 130 12.72 -19.38 -6.47
C ALA A 130 11.61 -18.82 -5.55
N ILE A 131 11.13 -17.64 -5.84
CA ILE A 131 10.08 -16.94 -5.08
C ILE A 131 8.75 -17.04 -5.81
N THR A 132 7.73 -17.45 -5.09
CA THR A 132 6.33 -17.40 -5.53
C THR A 132 5.46 -16.83 -4.42
N ALA A 133 4.64 -15.84 -4.75
CA ALA A 133 3.71 -15.23 -3.80
C ALA A 133 2.52 -14.60 -4.52
N THR A 134 1.48 -14.32 -3.74
CA THR A 134 0.38 -13.45 -4.14
C THR A 134 0.35 -12.26 -3.19
N ALA A 135 0.24 -11.06 -3.75
CA ALA A 135 0.11 -9.83 -2.97
C ALA A 135 -1.26 -9.19 -3.21
N LYS A 136 -1.89 -8.74 -2.15
CA LYS A 136 -3.10 -7.92 -2.17
C LYS A 136 -2.72 -6.45 -2.17
N VAL A 137 -3.14 -5.71 -3.18
CA VAL A 137 -3.01 -4.24 -3.22
C VAL A 137 -4.02 -3.64 -2.24
N ALA A 138 -3.55 -2.75 -1.37
CA ALA A 138 -4.32 -2.15 -0.28
C ALA A 138 -4.18 -0.62 -0.29
N GLY A 139 -4.52 0.00 -1.42
CA GLY A 139 -4.44 1.44 -1.59
C GLY A 139 -3.05 1.95 -1.96
N GLY A 140 -2.85 3.23 -1.75
CA GLY A 140 -1.62 3.94 -2.10
C GLY A 140 -1.75 5.43 -1.92
N THR A 141 -1.07 6.20 -2.77
CA THR A 141 -1.12 7.66 -2.77
C THR A 141 -1.54 8.21 -4.13
N LEU A 142 -1.92 9.49 -4.17
CA LEU A 142 -2.37 10.18 -5.37
C LEU A 142 -3.52 9.40 -6.05
N LYS A 143 -3.39 9.10 -7.35
CA LYS A 143 -4.42 8.36 -8.09
C LYS A 143 -4.66 6.94 -7.59
N PHE A 144 -3.72 6.36 -6.84
CA PHE A 144 -3.80 5.00 -6.28
C PHE A 144 -4.36 4.93 -4.87
N ARG A 145 -4.90 6.04 -4.32
CA ARG A 145 -5.40 6.09 -2.93
C ARG A 145 -6.43 4.99 -2.63
N LYS A 146 -7.27 4.65 -3.58
CA LYS A 146 -8.29 3.60 -3.46
C LYS A 146 -7.94 2.32 -4.20
N ALA A 147 -6.68 2.16 -4.63
CA ALA A 147 -6.27 1.02 -5.42
C ALA A 147 -6.52 -0.31 -4.69
N LYS A 148 -7.02 -1.28 -5.43
CA LYS A 148 -7.28 -2.66 -4.98
C LYS A 148 -6.89 -3.61 -6.08
N GLY A 149 -6.57 -4.85 -5.72
CA GLY A 149 -6.29 -5.90 -6.68
C GLY A 149 -5.41 -7.00 -6.11
N LEU A 150 -5.10 -7.97 -6.95
CA LEU A 150 -4.20 -9.07 -6.63
C LEU A 150 -3.07 -9.10 -7.67
N LEU A 151 -1.86 -9.26 -7.18
CA LEU A 151 -0.65 -9.38 -7.99
C LEU A 151 0.05 -10.69 -7.67
N LYS A 152 0.28 -11.52 -8.67
CA LYS A 152 1.20 -12.66 -8.57
C LYS A 152 2.62 -12.14 -8.58
N ILE A 153 3.44 -12.60 -7.66
CA ILE A 153 4.87 -12.30 -7.57
C ILE A 153 5.64 -13.57 -7.88
N THR A 154 6.55 -13.47 -8.83
CA THR A 154 7.54 -14.53 -9.12
C THR A 154 8.91 -13.91 -9.20
N GLY A 155 9.94 -14.65 -8.86
CA GLY A 155 11.31 -14.13 -8.91
C GLY A 155 12.32 -15.07 -8.29
N ASN A 156 13.52 -14.55 -8.10
CA ASN A 156 14.64 -15.27 -7.51
C ASN A 156 15.30 -14.41 -6.42
N TYR A 157 15.81 -15.06 -5.40
CA TYR A 157 16.66 -14.48 -4.38
C TYR A 157 17.98 -15.23 -4.30
N ASP A 158 19.08 -14.54 -4.51
CA ASP A 158 20.44 -15.05 -4.35
C ASP A 158 20.90 -14.80 -2.91
N ARG A 159 21.02 -15.87 -2.14
CA ARG A 159 21.44 -15.81 -0.73
C ARG A 159 22.88 -15.37 -0.57
N GLY A 160 23.75 -15.79 -1.50
CA GLY A 160 25.18 -15.48 -1.46
C GLY A 160 25.46 -13.99 -1.68
N LYS A 161 24.69 -13.37 -2.60
CA LYS A 161 24.84 -11.94 -2.95
C LYS A 161 23.88 -11.03 -2.21
N GLY A 162 22.85 -11.57 -1.55
CA GLY A 162 21.77 -10.78 -0.96
C GLY A 162 20.97 -10.00 -2.00
N THR A 163 20.85 -10.50 -3.22
CA THR A 163 20.15 -9.81 -4.31
C THR A 163 18.88 -10.54 -4.72
N PHE A 164 17.92 -9.80 -5.23
CA PHE A 164 16.69 -10.39 -5.75
C PHE A 164 16.30 -9.79 -7.11
N THR A 165 15.56 -10.59 -7.87
CA THR A 165 14.73 -10.14 -8.98
C THR A 165 13.30 -10.57 -8.74
N SER A 166 12.32 -9.74 -9.09
CA SER A 166 10.91 -10.08 -8.92
C SER A 166 10.06 -9.46 -10.02
N THR A 167 9.08 -10.21 -10.48
CA THR A 167 8.06 -9.79 -11.44
C THR A 167 6.71 -9.82 -10.76
N PHE A 168 5.98 -8.72 -10.88
CA PHE A 168 4.62 -8.54 -10.39
C PHE A 168 3.66 -8.51 -11.57
N LYS A 169 2.66 -9.39 -11.58
CA LYS A 169 1.63 -9.43 -12.65
C LYS A 169 0.25 -9.61 -12.06
N GLY A 170 -0.74 -8.90 -12.58
CA GLY A 170 -2.13 -9.02 -12.13
C GLY A 170 -3.03 -7.91 -12.64
N ALA A 171 -4.11 -7.64 -11.92
CA ALA A 171 -5.03 -6.55 -12.22
C ALA A 171 -5.25 -5.69 -10.97
N ILE A 172 -5.32 -4.40 -11.19
CA ILE A 172 -5.63 -3.40 -10.15
C ILE A 172 -6.77 -2.50 -10.62
N THR A 173 -7.57 -2.03 -9.68
CA THR A 173 -8.54 -0.94 -9.86
C THR A 173 -8.09 0.26 -9.07
N TYR A 174 -8.21 1.47 -9.62
CA TYR A 174 -7.77 2.71 -8.96
C TYR A 174 -8.46 3.95 -9.52
#